data_1388ecbc68bddc516050a19f38deb659
#
_entry.id   1388ecbc68bddc516050a19f38deb659
#
_cell.length_a   1.000
_cell.length_b   1.000
_cell.length_c   1.000
_cell.angle_alpha   90.00
_cell.angle_beta   90.00
_cell.angle_gamma   90.00
#
_symmetry.space_group_name_H-M   'P 1'
#
loop_
_entity.id
_entity.type
_entity.pdbx_description
1 polymer ?
#
loop_
_entity_poly.entity_id
_entity_poly.type
_entity_poly.pdbx_seq_one_letter_code
_entity_poly.pdbx_strand_id
1 'polypeptide(L)'
;SDPFDSAHTFDAFELWMQYEHMGNVQKAVKDAAQMMNVTQDPDHEYDREAIEHGARVAASIMSKPRQADLPLNTVPEELLSVPGVLQDVVNYYTVSAIKPQPQFAVQCALAFGSVAMGRRWVTDQRNFTSLYFLNIGETGSGKEHTKTVLEELLEASGLDELIGPSGYTSGAGVMSTLTKKPTHVSVVDELGRQLKAAAAKGMQHKADALTSIMECFGRQDGTLRQQGYATNTMKSSEAAKLETVVKRPSLTL
;
A
#
# COMPACT_ATOMS: atom_id res chain seq x y z
N SER A 1 -10.30 -30.53 11.63
CA SER A 1 -10.72 -29.40 10.78
C SER A 1 -9.48 -28.73 10.24
N ASP A 2 -9.43 -28.59 8.93
CA ASP A 2 -8.33 -27.95 8.20
C ASP A 2 -8.29 -26.47 8.61
N PRO A 3 -7.19 -25.94 9.16
CA PRO A 3 -7.09 -24.53 9.54
C PRO A 3 -7.13 -23.58 8.34
N PHE A 4 -7.09 -24.11 7.11
CA PHE A 4 -7.21 -23.34 5.86
C PHE A 4 -8.62 -23.36 5.24
N ASP A 5 -9.59 -24.00 5.90
CA ASP A 5 -10.97 -23.98 5.45
C ASP A 5 -11.67 -22.75 6.03
N SER A 6 -12.01 -21.84 5.12
CA SER A 6 -12.77 -20.60 5.24
C SER A 6 -12.03 -19.33 5.65
N ALA A 7 -12.00 -18.37 4.74
CA ALA A 7 -12.22 -16.91 4.90
C ALA A 7 -11.59 -16.13 6.08
N HIS A 8 -10.72 -16.69 6.88
CA HIS A 8 -9.95 -15.99 7.90
C HIS A 8 -8.55 -15.65 7.36
N THR A 9 -8.29 -14.39 7.10
CA THR A 9 -6.93 -13.88 6.95
C THR A 9 -6.34 -13.73 8.35
N PHE A 10 -5.46 -14.63 8.74
CA PHE A 10 -4.67 -14.50 9.96
C PHE A 10 -3.48 -13.58 9.69
N ASP A 11 -3.19 -12.67 10.62
CA ASP A 11 -1.90 -11.99 10.60
C ASP A 11 -0.76 -12.92 11.09
N ALA A 12 0.49 -12.49 10.95
CA ALA A 12 1.64 -13.30 11.31
C ALA A 12 1.67 -13.67 12.80
N PHE A 13 1.20 -12.77 13.67
CA PHE A 13 1.12 -13.02 15.11
C PHE A 13 0.01 -14.02 15.44
N GLU A 14 -1.13 -13.90 14.79
CA GLU A 14 -2.27 -14.78 14.98
C GLU A 14 -1.94 -16.22 14.54
N LEU A 15 -1.24 -16.37 13.40
CA LEU A 15 -0.72 -17.66 12.94
C LEU A 15 0.28 -18.26 13.94
N TRP A 16 1.26 -17.47 14.37
CA TRP A 16 2.26 -17.92 15.34
C TRP A 16 1.61 -18.29 16.68
N MET A 17 0.67 -17.51 17.17
CA MET A 17 -0.10 -17.79 18.38
C MET A 17 -0.87 -19.11 18.25
N GLN A 18 -1.50 -19.36 17.09
CA GLN A 18 -2.29 -20.56 16.87
C GLN A 18 -1.41 -21.83 16.81
N TYR A 19 -0.27 -21.77 16.10
CA TYR A 19 0.58 -22.94 15.90
C TYR A 19 1.53 -23.22 17.07
N GLU A 20 2.17 -22.22 17.64
CA GLU A 20 3.16 -22.41 18.70
C GLU A 20 2.53 -22.37 20.11
N HIS A 21 1.44 -21.66 20.27
CA HIS A 21 0.81 -21.43 21.57
C HIS A 21 -0.61 -21.99 21.68
N MET A 22 -1.06 -22.78 20.71
CA MET A 22 -2.41 -23.41 20.69
C MET A 22 -3.55 -22.43 20.99
N GLY A 23 -3.46 -21.19 20.48
CA GLY A 23 -4.43 -20.12 20.71
C GLY A 23 -4.32 -19.43 22.08
N ASN A 24 -3.29 -19.71 22.87
CA ASN A 24 -3.12 -19.07 24.18
C ASN A 24 -2.44 -17.70 24.03
N VAL A 25 -3.26 -16.66 23.96
CA VAL A 25 -2.84 -15.26 23.77
C VAL A 25 -1.85 -14.78 24.83
N GLN A 26 -2.10 -15.10 26.11
CA GLN A 26 -1.25 -14.64 27.21
C GLN A 26 0.17 -15.21 27.11
N LYS A 27 0.27 -16.49 26.75
CA LYS A 27 1.55 -17.15 26.55
C LYS A 27 2.27 -16.59 25.33
N ALA A 28 1.57 -16.42 24.21
CA ALA A 28 2.13 -15.84 22.98
C ALA A 28 2.66 -14.41 23.20
N VAL A 29 1.90 -13.55 23.89
CA VAL A 29 2.33 -12.18 24.21
C VAL A 29 3.57 -12.19 25.12
N LYS A 30 3.61 -13.06 26.12
CA LYS A 30 4.76 -13.17 27.02
C LYS A 30 6.03 -13.62 26.29
N ASP A 31 5.92 -14.62 25.42
CA ASP A 31 7.05 -15.14 24.66
C ASP A 31 7.50 -14.14 23.58
N ALA A 32 6.57 -13.41 22.96
CA ALA A 32 6.91 -12.32 22.05
C ALA A 32 7.66 -11.18 22.76
N ALA A 33 7.21 -10.78 23.95
CA ALA A 33 7.89 -9.77 24.76
C ALA A 33 9.32 -10.22 25.15
N GLN A 34 9.48 -11.49 25.45
CA GLN A 34 10.78 -12.09 25.76
C GLN A 34 11.71 -12.11 24.54
N MET A 35 11.18 -12.48 23.35
CA MET A 35 11.95 -12.47 22.10
C MET A 35 12.38 -11.04 21.69
N MET A 36 11.55 -10.06 21.95
CA MET A 36 11.84 -8.65 21.64
C MET A 36 12.66 -7.96 22.74
N ASN A 37 13.07 -8.69 23.79
CA ASN A 37 13.82 -8.17 24.91
C ASN A 37 13.13 -6.97 25.62
N VAL A 38 11.79 -6.97 25.63
CA VAL A 38 10.97 -5.97 26.30
C VAL A 38 10.98 -6.31 27.80
N THR A 39 11.78 -5.59 28.57
CA THR A 39 11.74 -5.66 30.03
C THR A 39 10.52 -4.87 30.53
N GLN A 40 9.69 -5.50 31.35
CA GLN A 40 8.69 -4.78 32.11
C GLN A 40 9.42 -3.78 33.03
N ASP A 41 9.16 -2.49 32.81
CA ASP A 41 9.54 -1.46 33.76
C ASP A 41 8.63 -1.60 34.98
N PRO A 42 9.12 -2.00 36.16
CA PRO A 42 8.30 -2.21 37.35
C PRO A 42 7.70 -0.91 37.89
N ASP A 43 8.21 0.26 37.48
CA ASP A 43 7.77 1.58 37.91
C ASP A 43 6.83 2.27 36.91
N HIS A 44 6.52 1.61 35.79
CA HIS A 44 5.56 2.15 34.82
C HIS A 44 4.13 1.88 35.32
N GLU A 45 3.54 2.91 35.92
CA GLU A 45 2.11 2.93 36.28
C GLU A 45 1.31 2.90 34.98
N TYR A 46 0.90 1.69 34.58
CA TYR A 46 0.01 1.54 33.43
C TYR A 46 -1.26 2.31 33.70
N ASP A 47 -1.57 3.26 32.85
CA ASP A 47 -2.85 3.97 32.90
C ASP A 47 -3.99 2.95 32.71
N ARG A 48 -4.54 2.55 33.84
CA ARG A 48 -5.61 1.55 33.94
C ARG A 48 -6.83 1.98 33.15
N GLU A 49 -7.10 3.30 33.10
CA GLU A 49 -8.19 3.87 32.32
C GLU A 49 -7.96 3.71 30.81
N ALA A 50 -6.71 3.90 30.34
CA ALA A 50 -6.36 3.70 28.92
C ALA A 50 -6.48 2.22 28.52
N ILE A 51 -6.08 1.29 29.38
CA ILE A 51 -6.23 -0.16 29.13
C ILE A 51 -7.71 -0.55 29.13
N GLU A 52 -8.51 -0.08 30.08
CA GLU A 52 -9.94 -0.35 30.13
C GLU A 52 -10.69 0.34 28.97
N HIS A 53 -10.26 1.53 28.56
CA HIS A 53 -10.78 2.19 27.38
C HIS A 53 -10.46 1.39 26.11
N GLY A 54 -9.21 0.96 25.94
CA GLY A 54 -8.78 0.11 24.82
C GLY A 54 -9.55 -1.21 24.77
N ALA A 55 -9.74 -1.86 25.92
CA ALA A 55 -10.54 -3.09 26.03
C ALA A 55 -12.03 -2.87 25.68
N ARG A 56 -12.61 -1.74 26.08
CA ARG A 56 -14.00 -1.37 25.73
C ARG A 56 -14.14 -1.07 24.24
N VAL A 57 -13.18 -0.38 23.64
CA VAL A 57 -13.16 -0.12 22.20
C VAL A 57 -13.00 -1.43 21.41
N ALA A 58 -12.09 -2.29 21.82
CA ALA A 58 -11.90 -3.62 21.22
C ALA A 58 -13.18 -4.48 21.35
N ALA A 59 -13.79 -4.51 22.52
CA ALA A 59 -15.06 -5.20 22.74
C ALA A 59 -16.21 -4.62 21.91
N SER A 60 -16.26 -3.29 21.74
CA SER A 60 -17.24 -2.62 20.87
C SER A 60 -17.02 -2.94 19.38
N ILE A 61 -15.78 -3.06 18.94
CA ILE A 61 -15.45 -3.47 17.57
C ILE A 61 -15.80 -4.96 17.35
N MET A 62 -15.51 -5.81 18.34
CA MET A 62 -15.82 -7.24 18.28
C MET A 62 -17.33 -7.56 18.46
N SER A 63 -18.08 -6.71 19.16
CA SER A 63 -19.52 -6.87 19.38
C SER A 63 -20.38 -6.31 18.24
N LYS A 64 -19.81 -5.52 17.34
CA LYS A 64 -20.52 -5.21 16.10
C LYS A 64 -20.72 -6.52 15.35
N PRO A 65 -21.97 -6.86 14.95
CA PRO A 65 -22.18 -8.04 14.14
C PRO A 65 -21.18 -7.96 12.98
N ARG A 66 -20.31 -8.96 12.86
CA ARG A 66 -19.47 -9.10 11.68
C ARG A 66 -20.42 -8.97 10.51
N GLN A 67 -20.09 -8.12 9.56
CA GLN A 67 -20.79 -7.95 8.29
C GLN A 67 -20.70 -9.25 7.46
N ALA A 68 -20.96 -10.40 8.12
CA ALA A 68 -20.88 -11.74 7.55
C ALA A 68 -22.00 -12.04 6.55
N ASP A 69 -22.99 -11.14 6.44
CA ASP A 69 -24.16 -11.34 5.58
C ASP A 69 -24.20 -10.42 4.36
N LEU A 70 -23.19 -9.56 4.15
CA LEU A 70 -23.06 -8.93 2.85
C LEU A 70 -22.45 -9.97 1.90
N PRO A 71 -23.07 -10.22 0.73
CA PRO A 71 -22.46 -11.06 -0.28
C PRO A 71 -21.05 -10.47 -0.54
N LEU A 72 -20.03 -11.32 -0.45
CA LEU A 72 -18.58 -11.01 -0.54
C LEU A 72 -18.17 -10.15 -1.75
N ASN A 73 -19.10 -9.79 -2.62
CA ASN A 73 -18.88 -9.12 -3.90
C ASN A 73 -19.57 -7.76 -4.01
N THR A 74 -20.19 -7.22 -2.96
CA THR A 74 -20.85 -5.91 -3.06
C THR A 74 -20.21 -4.91 -2.10
N VAL A 75 -19.62 -3.86 -2.66
CA VAL A 75 -19.23 -2.67 -1.89
C VAL A 75 -20.51 -1.91 -1.54
N PRO A 76 -20.71 -1.48 -0.28
CA PRO A 76 -21.83 -0.63 0.09
C PRO A 76 -21.94 0.60 -0.81
N GLU A 77 -23.15 0.94 -1.22
CA GLU A 77 -23.38 1.99 -2.21
C GLU A 77 -22.89 3.38 -1.72
N GLU A 78 -22.97 3.63 -0.42
CA GLU A 78 -22.45 4.85 0.21
C GLU A 78 -20.92 5.02 0.06
N LEU A 79 -20.18 3.93 -0.18
CA LEU A 79 -18.73 3.96 -0.42
C LEU A 79 -18.38 4.13 -1.90
N LEU A 80 -19.38 4.14 -2.78
CA LEU A 80 -19.20 4.34 -4.22
C LEU A 80 -19.37 5.81 -4.65
N SER A 81 -19.55 6.70 -3.67
CA SER A 81 -19.64 8.15 -3.88
C SER A 81 -18.51 8.86 -3.15
N VAL A 82 -17.87 9.80 -3.82
CA VAL A 82 -16.74 10.57 -3.29
C VAL A 82 -17.08 12.06 -3.41
N PRO A 83 -16.98 12.86 -2.34
CA PRO A 83 -17.39 14.26 -2.42
C PRO A 83 -16.47 15.12 -3.31
N GLY A 84 -17.03 16.19 -3.89
CA GLY A 84 -16.29 17.20 -4.62
C GLY A 84 -15.84 16.76 -6.02
N VAL A 85 -14.74 17.32 -6.50
CA VAL A 85 -14.18 17.07 -7.84
C VAL A 85 -13.90 15.60 -8.13
N LEU A 86 -13.66 14.80 -7.11
CA LEU A 86 -13.43 13.36 -7.29
C LEU A 86 -14.71 12.64 -7.74
N GLN A 87 -15.88 13.16 -7.40
CA GLN A 87 -17.13 12.64 -7.95
C GLN A 87 -17.25 12.89 -9.45
N ASP A 88 -16.71 14.00 -9.95
CA ASP A 88 -16.69 14.27 -11.39
C ASP A 88 -15.81 13.25 -12.12
N VAL A 89 -14.69 12.83 -11.51
CA VAL A 89 -13.85 11.73 -12.03
C VAL A 89 -14.63 10.41 -12.07
N VAL A 90 -15.39 10.09 -11.01
CA VAL A 90 -16.25 8.89 -10.97
C VAL A 90 -17.30 8.94 -12.07
N ASN A 91 -17.92 10.09 -12.26
CA ASN A 91 -18.94 10.29 -13.29
C ASN A 91 -18.33 10.14 -14.70
N TYR A 92 -17.19 10.77 -14.95
CA TYR A 92 -16.47 10.65 -16.23
C TYR A 92 -16.09 9.20 -16.53
N TYR A 93 -15.51 8.49 -15.56
CA TYR A 93 -15.19 7.06 -15.69
C TYR A 93 -16.43 6.26 -16.07
N THR A 94 -17.54 6.49 -15.37
CA THR A 94 -18.77 5.72 -15.54
C THR A 94 -19.39 5.95 -16.93
N VAL A 95 -19.38 7.19 -17.42
CA VAL A 95 -19.95 7.54 -18.73
C VAL A 95 -19.06 7.06 -19.88
N SER A 96 -17.74 7.10 -19.73
CA SER A 96 -16.79 6.69 -20.78
C SER A 96 -16.55 5.18 -20.85
N ALA A 97 -16.91 4.42 -19.80
CA ALA A 97 -16.68 2.99 -19.74
C ALA A 97 -17.67 2.20 -20.58
N ILE A 98 -17.18 1.24 -21.40
CA ILE A 98 -18.02 0.25 -22.09
C ILE A 98 -18.71 -0.69 -21.09
N LYS A 99 -18.00 -1.03 -20.00
CA LYS A 99 -18.50 -1.82 -18.88
C LYS A 99 -18.20 -1.08 -17.58
N PRO A 100 -19.08 -0.19 -17.12
CA PRO A 100 -18.87 0.56 -15.90
C PRO A 100 -18.68 -0.36 -14.68
N GLN A 101 -17.62 -0.11 -13.93
CA GLN A 101 -17.30 -0.80 -12.69
C GLN A 101 -17.20 0.26 -11.59
N PRO A 102 -18.24 0.45 -10.77
CA PRO A 102 -18.28 1.54 -9.78
C PRO A 102 -17.09 1.54 -8.81
N GLN A 103 -16.61 0.35 -8.42
CA GLN A 103 -15.46 0.19 -7.54
C GLN A 103 -14.18 0.70 -8.19
N PHE A 104 -13.98 0.42 -9.46
CA PHE A 104 -12.80 0.90 -10.21
C PHE A 104 -12.91 2.39 -10.51
N ALA A 105 -14.12 2.92 -10.69
CA ALA A 105 -14.35 4.36 -10.83
C ALA A 105 -13.90 5.14 -9.58
N VAL A 106 -14.28 4.66 -8.40
CA VAL A 106 -13.85 5.25 -7.12
C VAL A 106 -12.34 5.13 -6.93
N GLN A 107 -11.75 3.98 -7.23
CA GLN A 107 -10.31 3.81 -7.15
C GLN A 107 -9.56 4.74 -8.12
N CYS A 108 -10.07 4.92 -9.34
CA CYS A 108 -9.52 5.87 -10.31
C CYS A 108 -9.54 7.30 -9.75
N ALA A 109 -10.66 7.72 -9.18
CA ALA A 109 -10.80 9.04 -8.57
C ALA A 109 -9.84 9.24 -7.39
N LEU A 110 -9.73 8.23 -6.52
CA LEU A 110 -8.80 8.28 -5.40
C LEU A 110 -7.33 8.28 -5.85
N ALA A 111 -6.98 7.53 -6.90
CA ALA A 111 -5.64 7.53 -7.47
C ALA A 111 -5.30 8.89 -8.09
N PHE A 112 -6.23 9.50 -8.83
CA PHE A 112 -6.08 10.86 -9.35
C PHE A 112 -5.85 11.87 -8.23
N GLY A 113 -6.72 11.89 -7.20
CA GLY A 113 -6.57 12.79 -6.06
C GLY A 113 -5.26 12.54 -5.29
N SER A 114 -4.89 11.28 -5.09
CA SER A 114 -3.67 10.86 -4.43
C SER A 114 -2.42 11.46 -5.09
N VAL A 115 -2.28 11.32 -6.40
CA VAL A 115 -1.11 11.81 -7.12
C VAL A 115 -1.12 13.33 -7.29
N ALA A 116 -2.28 13.94 -7.54
CA ALA A 116 -2.40 15.39 -7.68
C ALA A 116 -2.08 16.14 -6.37
N MET A 117 -2.40 15.55 -5.23
CA MET A 117 -2.08 16.08 -3.90
C MET A 117 -0.70 15.65 -3.38
N GLY A 118 -0.01 14.76 -4.08
CA GLY A 118 1.26 14.17 -3.65
C GLY A 118 2.30 15.22 -3.25
N ARG A 119 2.94 15.04 -2.09
CA ARG A 119 3.94 15.92 -1.48
C ARG A 119 3.44 17.34 -1.12
N ARG A 120 2.20 17.66 -1.38
CA ARG A 120 1.60 18.99 -1.13
C ARG A 120 0.75 19.00 0.13
N TRP A 121 0.12 17.88 0.45
CA TRP A 121 -0.84 17.77 1.53
C TRP A 121 -0.48 16.63 2.48
N VAL A 122 -0.74 16.87 3.75
CA VAL A 122 -0.55 15.91 4.84
C VAL A 122 -1.55 16.25 5.94
N THR A 123 -2.08 15.26 6.62
CA THR A 123 -2.94 15.47 7.79
C THR A 123 -2.11 15.83 9.03
N ASP A 124 -2.76 16.34 10.08
CA ASP A 124 -2.13 16.63 11.36
C ASP A 124 -1.48 15.38 11.98
N GLN A 125 -2.02 14.21 11.68
CA GLN A 125 -1.47 12.91 12.10
C GLN A 125 -0.36 12.39 11.17
N ARG A 126 0.12 13.23 10.22
CA ARG A 126 1.17 12.92 9.25
C ARG A 126 0.81 11.79 8.27
N ASN A 127 -0.48 11.63 7.96
CA ASN A 127 -0.90 10.77 6.87
C ASN A 127 -0.75 11.51 5.53
N PHE A 128 -0.06 10.89 4.60
CA PHE A 128 0.20 11.40 3.26
C PHE A 128 -0.81 10.86 2.26
N THR A 129 -0.82 11.44 1.09
CA THR A 129 -1.84 11.15 0.07
C THR A 129 -1.52 9.94 -0.81
N SER A 130 -0.29 9.40 -0.79
CA SER A 130 0.07 8.25 -1.62
C SER A 130 -0.73 7.00 -1.22
N LEU A 131 -1.33 6.36 -2.20
CA LEU A 131 -2.17 5.17 -2.04
C LEU A 131 -1.72 4.07 -2.99
N TYR A 132 -1.82 2.82 -2.54
CA TYR A 132 -1.60 1.64 -3.36
C TYR A 132 -2.92 0.90 -3.52
N PHE A 133 -3.28 0.63 -4.76
CA PHE A 133 -4.52 -0.04 -5.12
C PHE A 133 -4.23 -1.37 -5.81
N LEU A 134 -5.09 -2.33 -5.61
CA LEU A 134 -5.05 -3.60 -6.31
C LEU A 134 -6.42 -3.87 -6.93
N ASN A 135 -6.49 -3.77 -8.26
CA ASN A 135 -7.69 -4.07 -9.02
C ASN A 135 -7.69 -5.55 -9.43
N ILE A 136 -8.60 -6.31 -8.87
CA ILE A 136 -8.81 -7.71 -9.20
C ILE A 136 -10.12 -7.83 -9.98
N GLY A 137 -10.03 -8.38 -11.17
CA GLY A 137 -11.20 -8.57 -12.03
C GLY A 137 -10.95 -9.63 -13.09
N GLU A 138 -12.01 -10.25 -13.57
CA GLU A 138 -11.96 -11.22 -14.64
C GLU A 138 -11.46 -10.57 -15.94
N THR A 139 -11.04 -11.41 -16.88
CA THR A 139 -10.68 -10.94 -18.24
C THR A 139 -11.89 -10.30 -18.90
N GLY A 140 -11.70 -9.11 -19.47
CA GLY A 140 -12.78 -8.34 -20.10
C GLY A 140 -13.77 -7.69 -19.11
N SER A 141 -13.42 -7.57 -17.83
CA SER A 141 -14.23 -6.86 -16.83
C SER A 141 -14.17 -5.33 -16.96
N GLY A 142 -13.31 -4.79 -17.81
CA GLY A 142 -13.12 -3.34 -17.99
C GLY A 142 -12.10 -2.70 -17.03
N LYS A 143 -11.29 -3.50 -16.35
CA LYS A 143 -10.27 -2.99 -15.40
C LYS A 143 -9.20 -2.10 -16.06
N GLU A 144 -8.91 -2.34 -17.34
CA GLU A 144 -7.96 -1.53 -18.13
C GLU A 144 -8.43 -0.08 -18.31
N HIS A 145 -9.74 0.15 -18.24
CA HIS A 145 -10.31 1.49 -18.38
C HIS A 145 -9.85 2.46 -17.28
N THR A 146 -9.55 1.94 -16.09
CA THR A 146 -8.98 2.73 -14.99
C THR A 146 -7.68 3.44 -15.40
N LYS A 147 -6.79 2.74 -16.11
CA LYS A 147 -5.54 3.31 -16.61
C LYS A 147 -5.83 4.40 -17.63
N THR A 148 -6.66 4.10 -18.62
CA THR A 148 -7.01 5.05 -19.69
C THR A 148 -7.56 6.35 -19.12
N VAL A 149 -8.58 6.27 -18.27
CA VAL A 149 -9.21 7.44 -17.65
C VAL A 149 -8.23 8.23 -16.80
N LEU A 150 -7.39 7.54 -16.00
CA LEU A 150 -6.42 8.22 -15.14
C LEU A 150 -5.39 9.01 -15.96
N GLU A 151 -4.84 8.41 -17.02
CA GLU A 151 -3.88 9.07 -17.91
C GLU A 151 -4.53 10.23 -18.66
N GLU A 152 -5.71 10.05 -19.26
CA GLU A 152 -6.46 11.11 -19.95
C GLU A 152 -6.75 12.32 -19.05
N LEU A 153 -7.18 12.08 -17.80
CA LEU A 153 -7.47 13.15 -16.86
C LEU A 153 -6.23 13.89 -16.41
N LEU A 154 -5.11 13.20 -16.19
CA LEU A 154 -3.83 13.83 -15.85
C LEU A 154 -3.31 14.68 -17.01
N GLU A 155 -3.39 14.19 -18.25
CA GLU A 155 -3.01 14.94 -19.45
C GLU A 155 -3.91 16.15 -19.64
N ALA A 156 -5.23 16.00 -19.57
CA ALA A 156 -6.18 17.08 -19.70
C ALA A 156 -6.04 18.16 -18.62
N SER A 157 -5.52 17.78 -17.44
CA SER A 157 -5.24 18.70 -16.33
C SER A 157 -3.86 19.35 -16.40
N GLY A 158 -3.03 19.05 -17.41
CA GLY A 158 -1.64 19.50 -17.52
C GLY A 158 -0.74 18.91 -16.44
N LEU A 159 -1.04 17.70 -16.00
CA LEU A 159 -0.32 16.95 -14.97
C LEU A 159 0.34 15.68 -15.53
N ASP A 160 0.61 15.66 -16.82
CA ASP A 160 1.23 14.53 -17.54
C ASP A 160 2.62 14.15 -16.98
N GLU A 161 3.36 15.13 -16.41
CA GLU A 161 4.59 14.84 -15.72
C GLU A 161 4.43 13.90 -14.51
N LEU A 162 3.23 13.75 -13.97
CA LEU A 162 2.92 12.84 -12.86
C LEU A 162 2.65 11.40 -13.32
N ILE A 163 2.57 11.15 -14.62
CA ILE A 163 2.43 9.80 -15.15
C ILE A 163 3.80 9.11 -15.08
N GLY A 164 3.88 8.02 -14.33
CA GLY A 164 5.07 7.20 -14.14
C GLY A 164 5.16 6.03 -15.12
N PRO A 165 6.15 5.15 -14.96
CA PRO A 165 6.29 3.97 -15.79
C PRO A 165 5.20 2.94 -15.49
N SER A 166 4.91 2.07 -16.46
CA SER A 166 3.93 0.97 -16.32
C SER A 166 4.44 -0.20 -15.47
N GLY A 167 5.60 -0.07 -14.83
CA GLY A 167 6.18 -1.06 -13.94
C GLY A 167 7.67 -0.86 -13.71
N TYR A 168 8.23 -1.64 -12.79
CA TYR A 168 9.61 -1.54 -12.38
C TYR A 168 10.33 -2.88 -12.51
N THR A 169 11.52 -2.87 -13.08
CA THR A 169 12.32 -4.07 -13.30
C THR A 169 13.33 -4.35 -12.19
N SER A 170 13.65 -3.35 -11.37
CA SER A 170 14.63 -3.45 -10.27
C SER A 170 14.43 -2.34 -9.24
N GLY A 171 14.97 -2.51 -8.04
CA GLY A 171 15.00 -1.47 -7.01
C GLY A 171 15.74 -0.21 -7.46
N ALA A 172 16.82 -0.36 -8.20
CA ALA A 172 17.53 0.79 -8.82
C ALA A 172 16.65 1.54 -9.82
N GLY A 173 15.78 0.82 -10.56
CA GLY A 173 14.79 1.42 -11.47
C GLY A 173 13.75 2.26 -10.72
N VAL A 174 13.24 1.77 -9.58
CA VAL A 174 12.35 2.53 -8.69
C VAL A 174 13.02 3.82 -8.22
N MET A 175 14.25 3.72 -7.69
CA MET A 175 15.01 4.87 -7.20
C MET A 175 15.31 5.90 -8.30
N SER A 176 15.71 5.44 -9.48
CA SER A 176 15.97 6.31 -10.63
C SER A 176 14.72 7.07 -11.07
N THR A 177 13.56 6.41 -11.08
CA THR A 177 12.30 7.06 -11.40
C THR A 177 11.93 8.10 -10.36
N LEU A 178 11.97 7.75 -9.08
CA LEU A 178 11.64 8.64 -7.96
C LEU A 178 12.59 9.85 -7.88
N THR A 179 13.83 9.72 -8.32
CA THR A 179 14.77 10.85 -8.38
C THR A 179 14.34 11.88 -9.42
N LYS A 180 13.80 11.42 -10.54
CA LYS A 180 13.34 12.29 -11.64
C LYS A 180 11.92 12.77 -11.40
N LYS A 181 11.05 11.88 -10.92
CA LYS A 181 9.63 12.09 -10.67
C LYS A 181 9.32 11.68 -9.22
N PRO A 182 9.63 12.51 -8.22
CA PRO A 182 9.41 12.16 -6.81
C PRO A 182 7.94 12.06 -6.42
N THR A 183 7.04 12.58 -7.27
CA THR A 183 5.59 12.36 -7.22
C THR A 183 5.15 11.81 -8.56
N HIS A 184 4.53 10.64 -8.56
CA HIS A 184 3.94 10.06 -9.78
C HIS A 184 2.98 8.91 -9.44
N VAL A 185 2.15 8.57 -10.41
CA VAL A 185 1.35 7.34 -10.39
C VAL A 185 1.90 6.34 -11.40
N SER A 186 2.00 5.09 -11.01
CA SER A 186 2.37 3.99 -11.91
C SER A 186 1.25 2.98 -11.96
N VAL A 187 0.65 2.78 -13.12
CA VAL A 187 -0.36 1.74 -13.32
C VAL A 187 0.31 0.49 -13.86
N VAL A 188 0.42 -0.50 -13.02
CA VAL A 188 1.11 -1.76 -13.30
C VAL A 188 0.09 -2.80 -13.76
N ASP A 189 0.18 -3.19 -15.02
CA ASP A 189 -0.65 -4.26 -15.55
C ASP A 189 -0.06 -5.64 -15.20
N GLU A 190 -0.95 -6.63 -15.08
CA GLU A 190 -0.59 -8.02 -14.78
C GLU A 190 0.34 -8.19 -13.56
N LEU A 191 0.06 -7.47 -12.46
CA LEU A 191 0.87 -7.53 -11.24
C LEU A 191 1.09 -8.98 -10.75
N GLY A 192 0.11 -9.86 -10.89
CA GLY A 192 0.23 -11.27 -10.51
C GLY A 192 1.38 -11.98 -11.23
N ARG A 193 1.64 -11.66 -12.50
CA ARG A 193 2.79 -12.18 -13.24
C ARG A 193 4.11 -11.66 -12.68
N GLN A 194 4.15 -10.36 -12.30
CA GLN A 194 5.34 -9.75 -11.70
C GLN A 194 5.64 -10.33 -10.32
N LEU A 195 4.61 -10.51 -9.48
CA LEU A 195 4.74 -11.16 -8.17
C LEU A 195 5.26 -12.60 -8.30
N LYS A 196 4.68 -13.39 -9.21
CA LYS A 196 5.16 -14.75 -9.49
C LYS A 196 6.60 -14.76 -9.98
N ALA A 197 6.98 -13.83 -10.84
CA ALA A 197 8.36 -13.72 -11.32
C ALA A 197 9.33 -13.28 -10.22
N ALA A 198 8.92 -12.38 -9.31
CA ALA A 198 9.73 -11.95 -8.18
C ALA A 198 9.98 -13.10 -7.16
N ALA A 199 9.03 -14.02 -7.01
CA ALA A 199 9.16 -15.21 -6.18
C ALA A 199 10.03 -16.31 -6.82
N ALA A 200 10.36 -16.21 -8.12
CA ALA A 200 11.13 -17.23 -8.81
C ALA A 200 12.61 -17.16 -8.45
N LYS A 201 13.25 -18.33 -8.31
CA LYS A 201 14.67 -18.44 -7.99
C LYS A 201 15.53 -17.70 -9.04
N GLY A 202 16.47 -16.88 -8.59
CA GLY A 202 17.35 -16.12 -9.48
C GLY A 202 16.79 -14.75 -9.96
N MET A 203 15.58 -14.37 -9.57
CA MET A 203 14.94 -13.10 -9.95
C MET A 203 15.00 -12.03 -8.83
N GLN A 204 16.10 -12.01 -8.08
CA GLN A 204 16.28 -11.11 -6.93
C GLN A 204 16.00 -9.63 -7.27
N HIS A 205 16.43 -9.17 -8.45
CA HIS A 205 16.22 -7.79 -8.89
C HIS A 205 14.73 -7.38 -8.95
N LYS A 206 13.81 -8.33 -9.22
CA LYS A 206 12.37 -8.07 -9.21
C LYS A 206 11.82 -8.05 -7.78
N ALA A 207 12.32 -8.90 -6.90
CA ALA A 207 12.00 -8.83 -5.48
C ALA A 207 12.49 -7.50 -4.87
N ASP A 208 13.67 -7.04 -5.23
CA ASP A 208 14.24 -5.75 -4.81
C ASP A 208 13.37 -4.57 -5.29
N ALA A 209 12.76 -4.66 -6.50
CA ALA A 209 11.83 -3.63 -6.97
C ALA A 209 10.60 -3.54 -6.06
N LEU A 210 9.99 -4.68 -5.70
CA LEU A 210 8.85 -4.71 -4.79
C LEU A 210 9.21 -4.18 -3.40
N THR A 211 10.37 -4.58 -2.88
CA THR A 211 10.89 -4.07 -1.60
C THR A 211 11.03 -2.55 -1.62
N SER A 212 11.64 -2.00 -2.69
CA SER A 212 11.80 -0.54 -2.83
C SER A 212 10.46 0.19 -2.94
N ILE A 213 9.46 -0.40 -3.59
CA ILE A 213 8.09 0.14 -3.66
C ILE A 213 7.46 0.17 -2.25
N MET A 214 7.59 -0.91 -1.48
CA MET A 214 7.07 -0.98 -0.10
C MET A 214 7.78 0.03 0.81
N GLU A 215 9.10 0.14 0.71
CA GLU A 215 9.89 1.14 1.45
C GLU A 215 9.47 2.57 1.10
N CYS A 216 9.17 2.84 -0.18
CA CYS A 216 8.67 4.13 -0.63
C CYS A 216 7.38 4.53 0.10
N PHE A 217 6.43 3.61 0.23
CA PHE A 217 5.19 3.84 0.97
C PHE A 217 5.47 4.19 2.44
N GLY A 218 6.35 3.47 3.10
CA GLY A 218 6.73 3.73 4.50
C GLY A 218 7.59 4.99 4.72
N ARG A 219 8.07 5.65 3.66
CA ARG A 219 8.98 6.81 3.74
C ARG A 219 8.39 8.11 3.21
N GLN A 220 7.09 8.20 3.06
CA GLN A 220 6.41 9.41 2.55
C GLN A 220 6.74 10.69 3.34
N ASP A 221 6.97 10.59 4.64
CA ASP A 221 7.40 11.70 5.50
C ASP A 221 8.91 11.78 5.69
N GLY A 222 9.65 10.90 5.09
CA GLY A 222 11.07 10.75 5.37
C GLY A 222 11.94 10.86 4.12
N THR A 223 12.97 10.06 4.14
CA THR A 223 13.96 9.99 3.09
C THR A 223 14.14 8.53 2.68
N LEU A 224 13.92 8.26 1.40
CA LEU A 224 14.26 6.99 0.79
C LEU A 224 15.69 7.05 0.28
N ARG A 225 16.50 6.07 0.65
CA ARG A 225 17.90 5.96 0.24
C ARG A 225 18.07 4.68 -0.55
N GLN A 226 18.85 4.77 -1.61
CA GLN A 226 19.25 3.58 -2.36
C GLN A 226 20.10 2.66 -1.48
N GLN A 227 19.98 1.35 -1.68
CA GLN A 227 20.86 0.36 -1.04
C GLN A 227 22.33 0.65 -1.41
N GLY A 228 23.23 0.56 -0.43
CA GLY A 228 24.64 0.80 -0.63
C GLY A 228 25.28 -0.25 -1.54
N TYR A 229 26.10 0.20 -2.47
CA TYR A 229 26.96 -0.65 -3.29
C TYR A 229 28.39 -0.63 -2.73
N ALA A 230 29.13 -1.71 -2.96
CA ALA A 230 30.58 -1.72 -2.68
C ALA A 230 31.28 -0.78 -3.68
N THR A 231 31.68 0.39 -3.22
CA THR A 231 32.27 1.44 -4.06
C THR A 231 33.79 1.48 -4.03
N ASN A 232 34.45 0.56 -3.28
CA ASN A 232 35.88 0.56 -3.02
C ASN A 232 36.77 0.48 -4.29
N THR A 233 36.20 0.00 -5.40
CA THR A 233 36.87 -0.16 -6.69
C THR A 233 36.41 0.86 -7.73
N MET A 234 35.46 1.74 -7.39
CA MET A 234 34.88 2.73 -8.31
C MET A 234 35.54 4.07 -8.21
N LYS A 235 35.52 4.85 -9.31
CA LYS A 235 35.94 6.26 -9.30
C LYS A 235 34.98 7.07 -8.44
N SER A 236 35.45 8.04 -7.70
CA SER A 236 34.64 8.89 -6.81
C SER A 236 33.45 9.55 -7.52
N SER A 237 33.58 9.91 -8.80
CA SER A 237 32.48 10.47 -9.60
C SER A 237 31.36 9.44 -9.95
N GLU A 238 31.72 8.18 -10.03
CA GLU A 238 30.78 7.08 -10.27
C GLU A 238 30.11 6.64 -8.96
N ALA A 239 30.88 6.56 -7.87
CA ALA A 239 30.38 6.28 -6.54
C ALA A 239 29.34 7.32 -6.08
N ALA A 240 29.59 8.61 -6.31
CA ALA A 240 28.66 9.69 -5.98
C ALA A 240 27.31 9.60 -6.73
N LYS A 241 27.30 9.03 -7.93
CA LYS A 241 26.05 8.80 -8.70
C LYS A 241 25.20 7.66 -8.14
N LEU A 242 25.77 6.79 -7.34
CA LEU A 242 25.08 5.64 -6.73
C LEU A 242 24.43 6.01 -5.39
N GLU A 243 24.80 7.13 -4.78
CA GLU A 243 24.16 7.63 -3.55
C GLU A 243 22.88 8.40 -3.87
N THR A 244 21.87 7.68 -4.37
CA THR A 244 20.59 8.28 -4.70
C THR A 244 19.73 8.45 -3.46
N VAL A 245 19.26 9.68 -3.24
CA VAL A 245 18.43 10.06 -2.10
C VAL A 245 17.17 10.77 -2.58
N VAL A 246 16.02 10.30 -2.18
CA VAL A 246 14.71 10.91 -2.49
C VAL A 246 14.05 11.35 -1.19
N LYS A 247 13.79 12.63 -1.06
CA LYS A 247 13.07 13.20 0.09
C LYS A 247 11.58 13.20 -0.19
N ARG A 248 10.79 12.70 0.77
CA ARG A 248 9.33 12.63 0.71
C ARG A 248 8.83 12.02 -0.61
N PRO A 249 9.19 10.78 -0.92
CA PRO A 249 8.67 10.13 -2.12
C PRO A 249 7.15 10.02 -2.05
N SER A 250 6.47 10.22 -3.18
CA SER A 250 5.02 10.10 -3.28
C SER A 250 4.68 9.26 -4.52
N LEU A 251 4.69 7.96 -4.34
CA LEU A 251 4.31 6.99 -5.36
C LEU A 251 2.87 6.56 -5.12
N THR A 252 2.01 6.70 -6.12
CA THR A 252 0.68 6.06 -6.18
C THR A 252 0.78 4.88 -7.14
N LEU A 253 0.23 3.74 -6.75
CA LEU A 253 0.34 2.50 -7.51
C LEU A 253 -1.02 1.85 -7.71
#